data_dd1d8e845290fd096d24ae9b38381a9b
#
_entry.id   dd1d8e845290fd096d24ae9b38381a9b
#
_cell.length_a   1.000
_cell.length_b   1.000
_cell.length_c   1.000
_cell.angle_alpha   90.00
_cell.angle_beta   90.00
_cell.angle_gamma   90.00
#
_symmetry.space_group_name_H-M   'P 1'
#
loop_
_entity.id
_entity.type
_entity.pdbx_description
1 polymer ?
#
loop_
_entity_poly.entity_id
_entity_poly.type
_entity_poly.pdbx_seq_one_letter_code
_entity_poly.pdbx_strand_id
1 'polypeptide(L)'
;MLKIGDFSTLIAFLAKNGKNHKKSATFVPVNSNTFLYMIDTSAFQGKSAAYFTLGCKLNFSETSTFGKMLQELGVHTVQRGEQADICLINTCSVTEVADHKCRQAIHRMVRNHPNAFVVVTGCYAQLEAEEVSKIEGVDLVLGSDEKARLIQYLSEAWTEKEPEQRFFRQKTKDIRSFAPSCSRGNRTRYFLKVQDGCDYFCTYCTIPYARGFSRNPTIESLVKQAEETALEGGKEIVLTGVNIGDFGKTTGEKFIDLVKALDQVEGIRRYRISSLEPDLLTDELIAYCAESRAFMPHFHIPLQSGSDTVLKLMHRHYDAQLFADKIHRIKELMPDAFIGVDVMVGCRGETPECFEETYRFLEDLDVTQLHVFPYSERPGTSALSIPYVVSGKDKKLRSKRLLELSDRKTETFFRRYIGQEAEVLFEKAPRGRAMHGFTRNYIRVELPAALADPSLDNELVRVRLGELTADKQALKVELI
;
A
#
# COMPACT_ATOMS: atom_id res chain seq x y z
N MET A 1 -7.43 -30.06 -23.49
CA MET A 1 -7.79 -28.62 -23.48
C MET A 1 -9.27 -28.48 -23.86
N LEU A 2 -10.16 -28.36 -22.92
CA LEU A 2 -11.60 -28.17 -23.15
C LEU A 2 -11.95 -26.70 -22.94
N LYS A 3 -12.43 -26.02 -23.97
CA LYS A 3 -13.05 -24.70 -23.84
C LYS A 3 -14.47 -24.90 -23.33
N ILE A 4 -14.78 -24.49 -22.11
CA ILE A 4 -16.12 -24.57 -21.53
C ILE A 4 -16.66 -23.15 -21.49
N GLY A 5 -17.68 -22.88 -22.31
CA GLY A 5 -18.27 -21.55 -22.50
C GLY A 5 -19.43 -21.19 -21.56
N ASP A 6 -19.84 -22.09 -20.64
CA ASP A 6 -20.96 -21.85 -19.75
C ASP A 6 -20.90 -22.72 -18.49
N PHE A 7 -21.21 -22.10 -17.35
CA PHE A 7 -21.17 -22.71 -16.02
C PHE A 7 -22.15 -23.90 -15.87
N SER A 8 -23.28 -23.86 -16.52
CA SER A 8 -24.27 -24.93 -16.55
C SER A 8 -23.74 -26.22 -17.22
N THR A 9 -22.94 -26.07 -18.28
CA THR A 9 -22.29 -27.17 -19.01
C THR A 9 -21.21 -27.83 -18.17
N LEU A 10 -20.51 -27.06 -17.35
CA LEU A 10 -19.48 -27.54 -16.41
C LEU A 10 -20.08 -28.40 -15.30
N ILE A 11 -21.19 -27.94 -14.69
CA ILE A 11 -21.90 -28.69 -13.65
C ILE A 11 -22.42 -30.03 -14.19
N ALA A 12 -22.99 -30.02 -15.41
CA ALA A 12 -23.46 -31.23 -16.07
C ALA A 12 -22.34 -32.23 -16.40
N PHE A 13 -21.15 -31.75 -16.79
CA PHE A 13 -19.96 -32.59 -17.05
C PHE A 13 -19.43 -33.19 -15.76
N LEU A 14 -19.36 -32.45 -14.66
CA LEU A 14 -18.90 -32.90 -13.35
C LEU A 14 -19.85 -33.94 -12.71
N ALA A 15 -21.16 -33.73 -12.87
CA ALA A 15 -22.17 -34.68 -12.40
C ALA A 15 -22.12 -36.01 -13.15
N LYS A 16 -21.69 -35.99 -14.42
CA LYS A 16 -21.64 -37.21 -15.28
C LYS A 16 -20.37 -38.04 -15.07
N ASN A 17 -19.26 -37.42 -14.63
CA ASN A 17 -17.95 -38.08 -14.47
C ASN A 17 -17.50 -38.27 -13.01
N GLY A 18 -18.33 -37.92 -12.02
CA GLY A 18 -17.98 -37.83 -10.60
C GLY A 18 -17.99 -39.16 -9.81
N LYS A 19 -17.81 -40.30 -10.42
CA LYS A 19 -17.93 -41.59 -9.68
C LYS A 19 -16.64 -42.22 -9.15
N ASN A 20 -15.45 -41.62 -9.35
CA ASN A 20 -14.24 -42.24 -8.81
C ASN A 20 -13.05 -41.30 -8.52
N HIS A 21 -13.17 -40.25 -7.73
CA HIS A 21 -12.01 -39.69 -7.01
C HIS A 21 -12.48 -38.70 -5.92
N LYS A 22 -12.37 -39.09 -4.66
CA LYS A 22 -12.46 -38.20 -3.48
C LYS A 22 -11.18 -37.34 -3.37
N LYS A 23 -10.93 -36.43 -4.29
CA LYS A 23 -9.93 -35.36 -4.13
C LYS A 23 -10.67 -34.05 -4.12
N SER A 24 -10.49 -33.25 -3.06
CA SER A 24 -11.02 -31.91 -2.99
C SER A 24 -10.29 -31.02 -4.00
N ALA A 25 -10.94 -30.71 -5.10
CA ALA A 25 -10.39 -29.78 -6.09
C ALA A 25 -11.12 -28.45 -5.96
N THR A 26 -10.38 -27.37 -5.78
CA THR A 26 -10.91 -26.01 -5.72
C THR A 26 -10.61 -25.27 -7.02
N PHE A 27 -11.59 -24.58 -7.56
CA PHE A 27 -11.43 -23.76 -8.76
C PHE A 27 -10.93 -22.37 -8.36
N VAL A 28 -9.76 -22.00 -8.82
CA VAL A 28 -9.20 -20.66 -8.61
C VAL A 28 -9.34 -19.87 -9.90
N PRO A 29 -10.10 -18.76 -9.93
CA PRO A 29 -10.21 -17.90 -11.11
C PRO A 29 -8.90 -17.14 -11.34
N VAL A 30 -8.27 -17.37 -12.48
CA VAL A 30 -7.06 -16.65 -12.91
C VAL A 30 -7.40 -15.82 -14.15
N ASN A 31 -7.73 -14.57 -13.94
CA ASN A 31 -8.02 -13.53 -14.95
C ASN A 31 -9.16 -13.78 -15.96
N SER A 32 -9.69 -12.69 -16.54
CA SER A 32 -10.85 -12.58 -17.41
C SER A 32 -10.88 -13.42 -18.70
N ASN A 33 -9.85 -14.25 -18.95
CA ASN A 33 -9.88 -15.35 -19.89
C ASN A 33 -9.76 -16.66 -19.10
N THR A 34 -10.89 -17.21 -18.72
CA THR A 34 -11.10 -18.32 -17.79
C THR A 34 -10.35 -19.58 -18.19
N PHE A 35 -9.17 -19.82 -17.65
CA PHE A 35 -8.61 -21.15 -17.49
C PHE A 35 -8.81 -21.55 -16.01
N LEU A 36 -9.78 -22.42 -15.77
CA LEU A 36 -9.97 -23.08 -14.49
C LEU A 36 -8.94 -24.21 -14.39
N TYR A 37 -7.94 -24.05 -13.54
CA TYR A 37 -7.04 -25.14 -13.18
C TYR A 37 -7.65 -25.93 -12.01
N MET A 38 -7.71 -27.24 -12.14
CA MET A 38 -7.95 -28.11 -10.99
C MET A 38 -6.66 -28.21 -10.19
N ILE A 39 -6.60 -27.50 -9.06
CA ILE A 39 -5.48 -27.57 -8.12
C ILE A 39 -5.85 -28.61 -7.05
N ASP A 40 -4.96 -29.55 -6.79
CA ASP A 40 -5.11 -30.45 -5.63
C ASP A 40 -4.82 -29.66 -4.35
N THR A 41 -5.89 -29.23 -3.69
CA THR A 41 -5.81 -28.41 -2.46
C THR A 41 -5.66 -29.25 -1.21
N SER A 42 -5.70 -30.56 -1.31
CA SER A 42 -5.61 -31.48 -0.16
C SER A 42 -4.29 -31.36 0.61
N ALA A 43 -3.20 -30.97 -0.10
CA ALA A 43 -1.88 -30.78 0.50
C ALA A 43 -1.81 -29.56 1.45
N PHE A 44 -2.75 -28.61 1.33
CA PHE A 44 -2.78 -27.39 2.14
C PHE A 44 -3.64 -27.52 3.42
N GLN A 45 -4.51 -28.52 3.49
CA GLN A 45 -5.42 -28.68 4.62
C GLN A 45 -4.67 -28.88 5.95
N GLY A 46 -5.00 -28.05 6.94
CA GLY A 46 -4.37 -28.11 8.27
C GLY A 46 -2.94 -27.57 8.34
N LYS A 47 -2.41 -27.03 7.23
CA LYS A 47 -1.10 -26.40 7.20
C LYS A 47 -1.13 -25.00 7.82
N SER A 48 0.05 -24.50 8.17
CA SER A 48 0.25 -23.19 8.79
C SER A 48 1.12 -22.27 7.95
N ALA A 49 0.82 -20.96 7.97
CA ALA A 49 1.59 -19.96 7.24
C ALA A 49 2.01 -18.79 8.11
N ALA A 50 3.28 -18.37 7.93
CA ALA A 50 3.83 -17.12 8.46
C ALA A 50 3.98 -16.08 7.35
N TYR A 51 3.60 -14.85 7.65
CA TYR A 51 3.67 -13.73 6.70
C TYR A 51 4.61 -12.65 7.18
N PHE A 52 5.41 -12.12 6.27
CA PHE A 52 6.23 -10.95 6.54
C PHE A 52 6.17 -9.96 5.38
N THR A 53 5.84 -8.70 5.68
CA THR A 53 5.69 -7.65 4.66
C THR A 53 6.62 -6.49 4.95
N LEU A 54 7.40 -6.13 3.97
CA LEU A 54 8.17 -4.88 3.92
C LEU A 54 7.61 -3.97 2.84
N GLY A 55 7.66 -2.66 3.09
CA GLY A 55 7.35 -1.65 2.08
C GLY A 55 6.05 -0.90 2.33
N CYS A 56 5.28 -0.70 1.26
CA CYS A 56 4.15 0.23 1.22
C CYS A 56 2.80 -0.44 1.55
N LYS A 57 1.74 0.37 1.61
CA LYS A 57 0.34 -0.08 1.78
C LYS A 57 -0.06 -1.10 0.71
N LEU A 58 0.49 -0.96 -0.51
CA LEU A 58 0.24 -1.87 -1.62
C LEU A 58 0.77 -3.28 -1.34
N ASN A 59 2.03 -3.41 -0.90
CA ASN A 59 2.60 -4.70 -0.50
C ASN A 59 1.78 -5.33 0.64
N PHE A 60 1.33 -4.51 1.58
CA PHE A 60 0.51 -4.98 2.69
C PHE A 60 -0.85 -5.51 2.22
N SER A 61 -1.53 -4.79 1.32
CA SER A 61 -2.78 -5.25 0.71
C SER A 61 -2.59 -6.59 -0.01
N GLU A 62 -1.53 -6.72 -0.80
CA GLU A 62 -1.19 -7.96 -1.52
C GLU A 62 -0.96 -9.14 -0.57
N THR A 63 -0.17 -8.95 0.50
CA THR A 63 0.08 -10.01 1.49
C THR A 63 -1.19 -10.44 2.21
N SER A 64 -2.05 -9.50 2.56
CA SER A 64 -3.34 -9.80 3.19
C SER A 64 -4.24 -10.65 2.28
N THR A 65 -4.25 -10.35 0.97
CA THR A 65 -4.98 -11.13 -0.02
C THR A 65 -4.42 -12.56 -0.14
N PHE A 66 -3.10 -12.72 -0.15
CA PHE A 66 -2.46 -14.05 -0.15
C PHE A 66 -2.83 -14.84 1.11
N GLY A 67 -2.85 -14.19 2.27
CA GLY A 67 -3.27 -14.80 3.51
C GLY A 67 -4.71 -15.33 3.45
N LYS A 68 -5.64 -14.54 2.86
CA LYS A 68 -7.02 -14.97 2.65
C LYS A 68 -7.11 -16.16 1.68
N MET A 69 -6.41 -16.10 0.55
CA MET A 69 -6.38 -17.21 -0.42
C MET A 69 -5.91 -18.52 0.23
N LEU A 70 -4.85 -18.46 1.05
CA LEU A 70 -4.34 -19.64 1.76
C LEU A 70 -5.32 -20.10 2.85
N GLN A 71 -5.97 -19.19 3.55
CA GLN A 71 -6.99 -19.52 4.54
C GLN A 71 -8.20 -20.24 3.92
N GLU A 72 -8.65 -19.82 2.74
CA GLU A 72 -9.71 -20.49 1.97
C GLU A 72 -9.34 -21.92 1.56
N LEU A 73 -8.03 -22.21 1.47
CA LEU A 73 -7.49 -23.55 1.24
C LEU A 73 -7.27 -24.36 2.53
N GLY A 74 -7.66 -23.84 3.69
CA GLY A 74 -7.51 -24.52 4.99
C GLY A 74 -6.17 -24.31 5.68
N VAL A 75 -5.36 -23.33 5.21
CA VAL A 75 -4.10 -22.94 5.86
C VAL A 75 -4.40 -21.91 6.94
N HIS A 76 -3.95 -22.12 8.17
CA HIS A 76 -4.11 -21.13 9.24
C HIS A 76 -2.86 -20.26 9.39
N THR A 77 -3.03 -19.06 9.93
CA THR A 77 -1.90 -18.19 10.27
C THR A 77 -1.26 -18.65 11.57
N VAL A 78 0.07 -18.80 11.59
CA VAL A 78 0.82 -19.21 12.79
C VAL A 78 0.57 -18.29 13.97
N GLN A 79 0.48 -18.88 15.16
CA GLN A 79 0.46 -18.17 16.42
C GLN A 79 1.89 -17.99 16.96
N ARG A 80 2.01 -17.20 18.02
CA ARG A 80 3.31 -16.92 18.63
C ARG A 80 3.96 -18.22 19.15
N GLY A 81 5.14 -18.55 18.60
CA GLY A 81 5.91 -19.74 18.98
C GLY A 81 5.60 -20.99 18.15
N GLU A 82 4.63 -20.91 17.25
CA GLU A 82 4.31 -21.98 16.31
C GLU A 82 5.28 -21.99 15.13
N GLN A 83 5.64 -23.18 14.63
CA GLN A 83 6.40 -23.35 13.39
C GLN A 83 5.47 -23.26 12.18
N ALA A 84 5.90 -22.53 11.15
CA ALA A 84 5.16 -22.46 9.90
C ALA A 84 5.54 -23.61 8.95
N ASP A 85 4.56 -24.11 8.19
CA ASP A 85 4.79 -24.93 7.01
C ASP A 85 5.12 -24.09 5.78
N ILE A 86 4.56 -22.87 5.69
CA ILE A 86 4.77 -21.91 4.60
C ILE A 86 5.23 -20.57 5.17
N CYS A 87 6.30 -19.99 4.62
CA CYS A 87 6.70 -18.60 4.89
C CYS A 87 6.52 -17.76 3.63
N LEU A 88 5.69 -16.72 3.69
CA LEU A 88 5.49 -15.79 2.59
C LEU A 88 6.05 -14.39 2.93
N ILE A 89 7.04 -13.96 2.15
CA ILE A 89 7.78 -12.72 2.38
C ILE A 89 7.55 -11.77 1.20
N ASN A 90 6.84 -10.67 1.44
CA ASN A 90 6.61 -9.63 0.44
C ASN A 90 7.61 -8.47 0.64
N THR A 91 8.41 -8.20 -0.38
CA THR A 91 9.63 -7.39 -0.31
C THR A 91 9.50 -6.03 -0.99
N CYS A 92 10.32 -5.08 -0.54
CA CYS A 92 10.40 -3.71 -1.05
C CYS A 92 11.81 -3.43 -1.59
N SER A 93 11.92 -2.53 -2.58
CA SER A 93 13.21 -2.14 -3.19
C SER A 93 13.30 -0.65 -3.55
N VAL A 94 12.62 0.21 -2.78
CA VAL A 94 12.66 1.67 -3.04
C VAL A 94 13.96 2.32 -2.57
N THR A 95 14.70 1.69 -1.64
CA THR A 95 16.00 2.15 -1.13
C THR A 95 16.93 0.97 -0.90
N GLU A 96 18.25 1.22 -0.89
CA GLU A 96 19.27 0.22 -0.53
C GLU A 96 19.05 -0.33 0.90
N VAL A 97 18.65 0.54 1.83
CA VAL A 97 18.28 0.15 3.21
C VAL A 97 17.10 -0.82 3.20
N ALA A 98 16.13 -0.62 2.30
CA ALA A 98 15.01 -1.55 2.16
C ALA A 98 15.47 -2.92 1.66
N ASP A 99 16.36 -2.98 0.67
CA ASP A 99 16.93 -4.24 0.18
C ASP A 99 17.68 -5.00 1.28
N HIS A 100 18.51 -4.27 2.05
CA HIS A 100 19.22 -4.86 3.21
C HIS A 100 18.24 -5.43 4.25
N LYS A 101 17.18 -4.67 4.60
CA LYS A 101 16.12 -5.15 5.51
C LYS A 101 15.37 -6.35 4.94
N CYS A 102 15.17 -6.43 3.62
CA CYS A 102 14.57 -7.59 2.97
C CYS A 102 15.42 -8.84 3.15
N ARG A 103 16.73 -8.76 2.87
CA ARG A 103 17.65 -9.89 3.09
C ARG A 103 17.67 -10.34 4.55
N GLN A 104 17.75 -9.40 5.50
CA GLN A 104 17.69 -9.72 6.93
C GLN A 104 16.37 -10.41 7.32
N ALA A 105 15.25 -9.97 6.74
CA ALA A 105 13.95 -10.56 7.01
C ALA A 105 13.86 -11.99 6.45
N ILE A 106 14.36 -12.24 5.24
CA ILE A 106 14.40 -13.57 4.63
C ILE A 106 15.21 -14.51 5.53
N HIS A 107 16.45 -14.17 5.87
CA HIS A 107 17.30 -14.99 6.76
C HIS A 107 16.65 -15.23 8.13
N ARG A 108 15.95 -14.24 8.69
CA ARG A 108 15.23 -14.40 9.94
C ARG A 108 14.07 -15.37 9.83
N MET A 109 13.28 -15.30 8.75
CA MET A 109 12.14 -16.22 8.53
C MET A 109 12.62 -17.64 8.32
N VAL A 110 13.63 -17.87 7.49
CA VAL A 110 14.26 -19.17 7.28
C VAL A 110 14.76 -19.77 8.61
N ARG A 111 15.45 -18.96 9.41
CA ARG A 111 15.98 -19.40 10.70
C ARG A 111 14.91 -19.72 11.74
N ASN A 112 13.81 -18.92 11.75
CA ASN A 112 12.71 -19.15 12.68
C ASN A 112 11.82 -20.32 12.30
N HIS A 113 11.77 -20.67 11.01
CA HIS A 113 10.94 -21.74 10.46
C HIS A 113 11.77 -22.63 9.51
N PRO A 114 12.71 -23.43 10.03
CA PRO A 114 13.73 -24.12 9.23
C PRO A 114 13.17 -25.21 8.29
N ASN A 115 11.95 -25.69 8.55
CA ASN A 115 11.29 -26.71 7.73
C ASN A 115 10.17 -26.11 6.85
N ALA A 116 10.00 -24.78 6.85
CA ALA A 116 8.97 -24.12 6.06
C ALA A 116 9.36 -24.08 4.58
N PHE A 117 8.37 -24.11 3.71
CA PHE A 117 8.51 -23.74 2.31
C PHE A 117 8.50 -22.21 2.21
N VAL A 118 9.61 -21.63 1.78
CA VAL A 118 9.83 -20.17 1.81
C VAL A 118 9.59 -19.54 0.44
N VAL A 119 8.57 -18.69 0.36
CA VAL A 119 8.21 -17.92 -0.84
C VAL A 119 8.57 -16.46 -0.65
N VAL A 120 9.33 -15.90 -1.60
CA VAL A 120 9.68 -14.48 -1.63
C VAL A 120 9.04 -13.82 -2.85
N THR A 121 8.36 -12.69 -2.64
CA THR A 121 7.74 -11.90 -3.71
C THR A 121 7.93 -10.40 -3.47
N GLY A 122 7.39 -9.55 -4.35
CA GLY A 122 7.45 -8.10 -4.24
C GLY A 122 8.49 -7.43 -5.10
N CYS A 123 8.74 -6.12 -4.85
CA CYS A 123 9.60 -5.31 -5.72
C CYS A 123 11.06 -5.78 -5.74
N TYR A 124 11.61 -6.16 -4.59
CA TYR A 124 12.98 -6.69 -4.52
C TYR A 124 13.10 -8.04 -5.22
N ALA A 125 12.13 -8.93 -5.02
CA ALA A 125 12.06 -10.21 -5.73
C ALA A 125 11.93 -10.05 -7.26
N GLN A 126 11.28 -8.98 -7.74
CA GLN A 126 11.20 -8.70 -9.17
C GLN A 126 12.52 -8.20 -9.75
N LEU A 127 13.21 -7.29 -9.05
CA LEU A 127 14.44 -6.67 -9.54
C LEU A 127 15.63 -7.62 -9.44
N GLU A 128 15.75 -8.32 -8.33
CA GLU A 128 16.91 -9.14 -7.95
C GLU A 128 16.52 -10.63 -7.77
N ALA A 129 15.62 -11.15 -8.63
CA ALA A 129 15.08 -12.51 -8.49
C ALA A 129 16.15 -13.59 -8.40
N GLU A 130 17.19 -13.49 -9.22
CA GLU A 130 18.29 -14.45 -9.22
C GLU A 130 19.12 -14.40 -7.93
N GLU A 131 19.41 -13.19 -7.41
CA GLU A 131 20.13 -13.03 -6.15
C GLU A 131 19.31 -13.52 -4.96
N VAL A 132 17.99 -13.26 -4.97
CA VAL A 132 17.08 -13.73 -3.93
C VAL A 132 16.96 -15.24 -3.96
N SER A 133 16.94 -15.87 -5.14
CA SER A 133 16.85 -17.34 -5.27
C SER A 133 18.11 -18.06 -4.79
N LYS A 134 19.25 -17.39 -4.72
CA LYS A 134 20.51 -17.95 -4.17
C LYS A 134 20.59 -17.88 -2.63
N ILE A 135 19.64 -17.22 -1.97
CA ILE A 135 19.63 -17.18 -0.50
C ILE A 135 19.21 -18.57 0.02
N GLU A 136 20.08 -19.14 0.84
CA GLU A 136 19.86 -20.47 1.44
C GLU A 136 18.51 -20.51 2.19
N GLY A 137 17.71 -21.54 1.92
CA GLY A 137 16.38 -21.75 2.52
C GLY A 137 15.26 -20.97 1.81
N VAL A 138 15.49 -20.33 0.66
CA VAL A 138 14.44 -19.80 -0.20
C VAL A 138 14.09 -20.86 -1.25
N ASP A 139 12.83 -21.28 -1.30
CA ASP A 139 12.35 -22.31 -2.22
C ASP A 139 11.75 -21.76 -3.50
N LEU A 140 11.08 -20.58 -3.41
CA LEU A 140 10.34 -19.99 -4.52
C LEU A 140 10.44 -18.46 -4.52
N VAL A 141 10.76 -17.88 -5.68
CA VAL A 141 10.76 -16.43 -5.89
C VAL A 141 9.77 -16.06 -6.99
N LEU A 142 8.80 -15.19 -6.66
CA LEU A 142 7.75 -14.77 -7.59
C LEU A 142 7.87 -13.27 -7.89
N GLY A 143 8.03 -12.93 -9.15
CA GLY A 143 7.99 -11.54 -9.63
C GLY A 143 6.60 -10.92 -9.56
N SER A 144 6.51 -9.66 -9.97
CA SER A 144 5.29 -8.84 -9.82
C SER A 144 4.08 -9.36 -10.59
N ASP A 145 4.26 -9.99 -11.74
CA ASP A 145 3.16 -10.57 -12.53
C ASP A 145 2.79 -11.97 -12.02
N GLU A 146 3.79 -12.73 -11.60
CA GLU A 146 3.63 -14.14 -11.23
C GLU A 146 2.95 -14.32 -9.87
N LYS A 147 2.99 -13.31 -9.00
CA LYS A 147 2.34 -13.38 -7.68
C LYS A 147 0.82 -13.60 -7.75
N ALA A 148 0.16 -13.23 -8.86
CA ALA A 148 -1.26 -13.55 -9.06
C ALA A 148 -1.51 -15.06 -9.16
N ARG A 149 -0.49 -15.84 -9.50
CA ARG A 149 -0.53 -17.31 -9.63
C ARG A 149 0.13 -18.02 -8.44
N LEU A 150 0.26 -17.35 -7.30
CA LEU A 150 0.93 -17.87 -6.09
C LEU A 150 0.45 -19.29 -5.74
N ILE A 151 -0.85 -19.51 -5.70
CA ILE A 151 -1.41 -20.83 -5.32
C ILE A 151 -1.05 -21.91 -6.32
N GLN A 152 -1.05 -21.59 -7.61
CA GLN A 152 -0.61 -22.52 -8.66
C GLN A 152 0.85 -22.95 -8.44
N TYR A 153 1.75 -21.98 -8.30
CA TYR A 153 3.18 -22.25 -8.09
C TYR A 153 3.45 -22.99 -6.78
N LEU A 154 2.74 -22.64 -5.71
CA LEU A 154 2.82 -23.37 -4.45
C LEU A 154 2.37 -24.82 -4.61
N SER A 155 1.25 -25.07 -5.28
CA SER A 155 0.75 -26.43 -5.49
C SER A 155 1.72 -27.29 -6.29
N GLU A 156 2.27 -26.73 -7.37
CA GLU A 156 3.26 -27.40 -8.23
C GLU A 156 4.58 -27.69 -7.48
N ALA A 157 5.11 -26.68 -6.77
CA ALA A 157 6.40 -26.79 -6.08
C ALA A 157 6.32 -27.58 -4.76
N TRP A 158 5.15 -27.60 -4.09
CA TRP A 158 4.98 -28.31 -2.83
C TRP A 158 4.98 -29.84 -3.01
N THR A 159 4.46 -30.33 -4.13
CA THR A 159 4.39 -31.77 -4.44
C THR A 159 5.70 -32.31 -4.99
N GLU A 160 6.50 -31.46 -5.62
CA GLU A 160 7.77 -31.83 -6.22
C GLU A 160 8.91 -31.21 -5.40
N LYS A 161 9.39 -31.87 -4.35
CA LYS A 161 10.59 -31.47 -3.62
C LYS A 161 11.84 -31.70 -4.49
N GLU A 162 12.00 -30.88 -5.53
CA GLU A 162 13.27 -30.77 -6.25
C GLU A 162 14.20 -29.84 -5.50
N PRO A 163 15.51 -30.18 -5.41
CA PRO A 163 16.49 -29.37 -4.68
C PRO A 163 16.87 -28.05 -5.37
N GLU A 164 16.35 -27.77 -6.54
CA GLU A 164 16.67 -26.53 -7.27
C GLU A 164 15.76 -25.38 -6.85
N GLN A 165 16.38 -24.29 -6.46
CA GLN A 165 15.73 -23.02 -6.17
C GLN A 165 15.03 -22.51 -7.43
N ARG A 166 13.73 -22.16 -7.31
CA ARG A 166 12.90 -21.77 -8.44
C ARG A 166 12.60 -20.29 -8.38
N PHE A 167 12.83 -19.57 -9.47
CA PHE A 167 12.32 -18.21 -9.62
C PHE A 167 11.54 -18.05 -10.92
N PHE A 168 10.42 -17.33 -10.82
CA PHE A 168 9.56 -16.99 -11.93
C PHE A 168 9.37 -15.49 -11.97
N ARG A 169 9.80 -14.87 -13.05
CA ARG A 169 9.55 -13.47 -13.33
C ARG A 169 9.39 -13.23 -14.81
N GLN A 170 8.49 -12.35 -15.18
CA GLN A 170 8.42 -11.80 -16.53
C GLN A 170 9.32 -10.58 -16.64
N LYS A 171 9.72 -10.24 -17.88
CA LYS A 171 10.33 -8.95 -18.15
C LYS A 171 9.32 -7.86 -17.79
N THR A 172 9.74 -6.87 -17.05
CA THR A 172 8.83 -5.85 -16.50
C THR A 172 7.99 -5.15 -17.57
N LYS A 173 8.55 -4.93 -18.77
CA LYS A 173 7.83 -4.37 -19.93
C LYS A 173 6.66 -5.24 -20.43
N ASP A 174 6.63 -6.50 -20.07
CA ASP A 174 5.61 -7.46 -20.54
C ASP A 174 4.52 -7.70 -19.47
N ILE A 175 4.66 -7.11 -18.29
CA ILE A 175 3.64 -7.18 -17.21
C ILE A 175 2.37 -6.47 -17.66
N ARG A 176 1.27 -7.21 -17.76
CA ARG A 176 -0.04 -6.70 -18.17
C ARG A 176 -1.14 -7.02 -17.17
N SER A 177 -0.96 -8.04 -16.34
CA SER A 177 -1.98 -8.47 -15.41
C SER A 177 -2.13 -7.48 -14.25
N PHE A 178 -3.35 -7.31 -13.78
CA PHE A 178 -3.65 -6.63 -12.53
C PHE A 178 -4.11 -7.69 -11.51
N ALA A 179 -3.34 -7.84 -10.43
CA ALA A 179 -3.74 -8.70 -9.32
C ALA A 179 -4.57 -7.86 -8.34
N PRO A 180 -5.90 -8.09 -8.23
CA PRO A 180 -6.73 -7.39 -7.26
C PRO A 180 -6.25 -7.68 -5.85
N SER A 181 -6.30 -6.67 -4.97
CA SER A 181 -6.03 -6.88 -3.56
C SER A 181 -6.75 -5.84 -2.69
N CYS A 182 -7.28 -6.33 -1.56
CA CYS A 182 -7.83 -5.53 -0.49
C CYS A 182 -7.36 -6.12 0.83
N SER A 183 -6.78 -5.30 1.71
CA SER A 183 -6.40 -5.81 3.03
C SER A 183 -7.65 -6.08 3.85
N ARG A 184 -7.69 -7.23 4.54
CA ARG A 184 -8.84 -7.67 5.33
C ARG A 184 -8.39 -8.21 6.69
N GLY A 185 -9.29 -8.28 7.64
CA GLY A 185 -9.12 -8.97 8.92
C GLY A 185 -8.61 -8.09 10.05
N ASN A 186 -7.34 -8.10 10.39
CA ASN A 186 -6.82 -7.57 11.67
C ASN A 186 -6.60 -6.04 11.73
N ARG A 187 -7.14 -5.26 10.80
CA ARG A 187 -6.97 -3.80 10.76
C ARG A 187 -8.29 -3.10 10.59
N THR A 188 -8.43 -1.96 11.26
CA THR A 188 -9.58 -1.07 11.18
C THR A 188 -9.68 -0.37 9.82
N ARG A 189 -8.53 -0.07 9.18
CA ARG A 189 -8.48 0.56 7.86
C ARG A 189 -8.12 -0.46 6.78
N TYR A 190 -8.97 -0.57 5.76
CA TYR A 190 -8.79 -1.47 4.62
C TYR A 190 -8.01 -0.75 3.51
N PHE A 191 -7.05 -1.43 2.91
CA PHE A 191 -6.27 -0.90 1.79
C PHE A 191 -6.75 -1.55 0.49
N LEU A 192 -7.49 -0.80 -0.31
CA LEU A 192 -7.99 -1.25 -1.61
C LEU A 192 -7.00 -0.83 -2.71
N LYS A 193 -6.45 -1.81 -3.41
CA LYS A 193 -5.56 -1.59 -4.54
C LYS A 193 -6.38 -1.20 -5.76
N VAL A 194 -6.26 0.05 -6.20
CA VAL A 194 -7.00 0.59 -7.35
C VAL A 194 -6.14 0.71 -8.60
N GLN A 195 -4.81 0.73 -8.45
CA GLN A 195 -3.87 0.93 -9.56
C GLN A 195 -2.52 0.28 -9.22
N ASP A 196 -1.74 -0.13 -10.23
CA ASP A 196 -0.39 -0.69 -10.09
C ASP A 196 0.49 -0.24 -11.27
N GLY A 197 1.82 -0.21 -11.07
CA GLY A 197 2.78 0.28 -12.05
C GLY A 197 2.80 1.81 -12.16
N CYS A 198 3.69 2.36 -13.01
CA CYS A 198 3.81 3.81 -13.21
C CYS A 198 4.50 4.12 -14.54
N ASP A 199 3.98 5.13 -15.26
CA ASP A 199 4.51 5.56 -16.55
C ASP A 199 5.39 6.83 -16.47
N TYR A 200 5.63 7.38 -15.26
CA TYR A 200 6.36 8.64 -15.11
C TYR A 200 7.86 8.52 -15.32
N PHE A 201 8.47 7.38 -15.01
CA PHE A 201 9.90 7.15 -15.17
C PHE A 201 10.77 8.28 -14.56
N CYS A 202 10.39 8.76 -13.38
CA CYS A 202 11.21 9.74 -12.65
C CYS A 202 12.65 9.25 -12.52
N THR A 203 13.62 10.14 -12.67
CA THR A 203 15.04 9.78 -12.82
C THR A 203 15.61 8.93 -11.70
N TYR A 204 15.05 9.05 -10.51
CA TYR A 204 15.49 8.35 -9.28
C TYR A 204 14.73 7.04 -8.99
N CYS A 205 13.64 6.76 -9.73
CA CYS A 205 12.64 5.78 -9.31
C CYS A 205 12.87 4.41 -9.95
N THR A 206 12.82 3.35 -9.14
CA THR A 206 12.92 1.96 -9.58
C THR A 206 11.56 1.29 -9.80
N ILE A 207 10.46 1.96 -9.44
CA ILE A 207 9.12 1.36 -9.47
C ILE A 207 8.68 0.93 -10.88
N PRO A 208 8.88 1.72 -11.95
CA PRO A 208 8.55 1.26 -13.31
C PRO A 208 9.29 -0.04 -13.69
N TYR A 209 10.50 -0.23 -13.17
CA TYR A 209 11.30 -1.43 -13.41
C TYR A 209 10.89 -2.63 -12.54
N ALA A 210 10.27 -2.37 -11.38
CA ALA A 210 9.79 -3.41 -10.48
C ALA A 210 8.33 -3.82 -10.75
N ARG A 211 7.47 -2.86 -11.11
CA ARG A 211 6.03 -3.08 -11.21
C ARG A 211 5.46 -2.91 -12.63
N GLY A 212 6.25 -2.42 -13.58
CA GLY A 212 5.83 -2.21 -14.95
C GLY A 212 5.00 -0.95 -15.15
N PHE A 213 4.34 -0.89 -16.31
CA PHE A 213 3.48 0.22 -16.70
C PHE A 213 2.21 0.34 -15.86
N SER A 214 1.64 1.53 -15.85
CA SER A 214 0.38 1.83 -15.16
C SER A 214 -0.75 0.96 -15.68
N ARG A 215 -1.49 0.35 -14.77
CA ARG A 215 -2.65 -0.50 -15.05
C ARG A 215 -3.63 -0.52 -13.90
N ASN A 216 -4.89 -0.76 -14.22
CA ASN A 216 -6.00 -0.74 -13.26
C ASN A 216 -7.07 -1.77 -13.64
N PRO A 217 -7.91 -2.21 -12.69
CA PRO A 217 -9.12 -2.97 -12.97
C PRO A 217 -10.27 -2.02 -13.33
N THR A 218 -11.44 -2.56 -13.66
CA THR A 218 -12.64 -1.77 -13.91
C THR A 218 -13.20 -1.17 -12.60
N ILE A 219 -13.93 -0.07 -12.72
CA ILE A 219 -14.67 0.56 -11.61
C ILE A 219 -15.63 -0.45 -10.98
N GLU A 220 -16.38 -1.21 -11.78
CA GLU A 220 -17.30 -2.25 -11.30
C GLU A 220 -16.62 -3.24 -10.37
N SER A 221 -15.42 -3.72 -10.74
CA SER A 221 -14.64 -4.66 -9.91
C SER A 221 -14.21 -4.06 -8.59
N LEU A 222 -13.89 -2.76 -8.55
CA LEU A 222 -13.48 -2.06 -7.33
C LEU A 222 -14.66 -1.75 -6.41
N VAL A 223 -15.80 -1.36 -6.99
CA VAL A 223 -17.06 -1.17 -6.24
C VAL A 223 -17.46 -2.47 -5.55
N LYS A 224 -17.44 -3.60 -6.27
CA LYS A 224 -17.73 -4.91 -5.68
C LYS A 224 -16.81 -5.24 -4.49
N GLN A 225 -15.50 -4.95 -4.59
CA GLN A 225 -14.57 -5.17 -3.47
C GLN A 225 -14.85 -4.24 -2.29
N ALA A 226 -15.32 -3.01 -2.54
CA ALA A 226 -15.73 -2.08 -1.48
C ALA A 226 -17.02 -2.55 -0.80
N GLU A 227 -18.01 -3.06 -1.56
CA GLU A 227 -19.23 -3.68 -1.03
C GLU A 227 -18.91 -4.91 -0.16
N GLU A 228 -18.03 -5.79 -0.64
CA GLU A 228 -17.57 -6.94 0.16
C GLU A 228 -16.91 -6.47 1.47
N THR A 229 -16.13 -5.38 1.43
CA THR A 229 -15.51 -4.79 2.62
C THR A 229 -16.57 -4.25 3.58
N ALA A 230 -17.62 -3.61 3.08
CA ALA A 230 -18.73 -3.12 3.88
C ALA A 230 -19.48 -4.27 4.57
N LEU A 231 -19.75 -5.38 3.85
CA LEU A 231 -20.37 -6.58 4.39
C LEU A 231 -19.53 -7.25 5.49
N GLU A 232 -18.22 -7.14 5.43
CA GLU A 232 -17.29 -7.60 6.49
C GLU A 232 -17.23 -6.62 7.68
N GLY A 233 -17.99 -5.53 7.67
CA GLY A 233 -18.02 -4.51 8.72
C GLY A 233 -16.93 -3.45 8.62
N GLY A 234 -16.21 -3.38 7.50
CA GLY A 234 -15.21 -2.33 7.25
C GLY A 234 -15.87 -0.95 7.15
N LYS A 235 -15.33 0.04 7.84
CA LYS A 235 -15.86 1.42 7.87
C LYS A 235 -15.00 2.42 7.11
N GLU A 236 -13.69 2.18 7.01
CA GLU A 236 -12.76 3.05 6.29
C GLU A 236 -11.94 2.27 5.27
N ILE A 237 -11.94 2.76 4.02
CA ILE A 237 -11.10 2.25 2.92
C ILE A 237 -10.10 3.32 2.51
N VAL A 238 -8.82 2.93 2.40
CA VAL A 238 -7.75 3.75 1.84
C VAL A 238 -7.48 3.25 0.42
N LEU A 239 -7.76 4.09 -0.58
CA LEU A 239 -7.42 3.80 -1.97
C LEU A 239 -5.90 3.79 -2.10
N THR A 240 -5.33 2.72 -2.61
CA THR A 240 -3.89 2.55 -2.69
C THR A 240 -3.44 2.11 -4.09
N GLY A 241 -2.28 2.58 -4.48
CA GLY A 241 -1.63 2.29 -5.76
C GLY A 241 -0.21 2.83 -5.76
N VAL A 242 0.40 2.85 -6.92
CA VAL A 242 1.70 3.46 -7.17
C VAL A 242 1.54 4.92 -7.58
N ASN A 243 0.70 5.16 -8.60
CA ASN A 243 0.28 6.47 -9.09
C ASN A 243 -1.23 6.39 -9.37
N ILE A 244 -2.04 6.60 -8.35
CA ILE A 244 -3.48 6.35 -8.44
C ILE A 244 -4.19 7.29 -9.40
N GLY A 245 -3.64 8.48 -9.66
CA GLY A 245 -4.18 9.42 -10.65
C GLY A 245 -4.08 8.93 -12.09
N ASP A 246 -3.19 7.97 -12.38
CA ASP A 246 -3.10 7.28 -13.67
C ASP A 246 -4.20 6.22 -13.87
N PHE A 247 -5.17 6.10 -12.96
CA PHE A 247 -6.30 5.19 -13.12
C PHE A 247 -7.03 5.43 -14.45
N GLY A 248 -7.35 4.33 -15.13
CA GLY A 248 -8.02 4.36 -16.44
C GLY A 248 -7.11 4.07 -17.63
N LYS A 249 -5.80 4.04 -17.46
CA LYS A 249 -4.85 3.73 -18.56
C LYS A 249 -5.16 2.41 -19.27
N THR A 250 -5.68 1.43 -18.57
CA THR A 250 -6.02 0.11 -19.13
C THR A 250 -7.48 0.02 -19.58
N THR A 251 -8.40 0.69 -18.88
CA THR A 251 -9.84 0.54 -19.08
C THR A 251 -10.50 1.71 -19.82
N GLY A 252 -9.84 2.87 -19.91
CA GLY A 252 -10.39 4.10 -20.48
C GLY A 252 -11.31 4.86 -19.52
N GLU A 253 -11.53 4.35 -18.32
CA GLU A 253 -12.30 5.00 -17.25
C GLU A 253 -11.49 6.15 -16.62
N LYS A 254 -12.11 7.00 -15.79
CA LYS A 254 -11.42 8.11 -15.12
C LYS A 254 -11.39 7.89 -13.60
N PHE A 255 -10.34 8.39 -12.94
CA PHE A 255 -10.24 8.30 -11.48
C PHE A 255 -11.40 9.00 -10.76
N ILE A 256 -11.86 10.14 -11.28
CA ILE A 256 -13.04 10.84 -10.71
C ILE A 256 -14.32 9.98 -10.78
N ASP A 257 -14.49 9.18 -11.83
CA ASP A 257 -15.66 8.31 -11.96
C ASP A 257 -15.60 7.16 -10.95
N LEU A 258 -14.40 6.63 -10.70
CA LEU A 258 -14.17 5.68 -9.59
C LEU A 258 -14.54 6.30 -8.24
N VAL A 259 -14.08 7.52 -7.97
CA VAL A 259 -14.37 8.24 -6.72
C VAL A 259 -15.88 8.42 -6.55
N LYS A 260 -16.59 8.87 -7.60
CA LYS A 260 -18.05 9.02 -7.60
C LYS A 260 -18.78 7.69 -7.36
N ALA A 261 -18.32 6.61 -7.99
CA ALA A 261 -18.92 5.28 -7.82
C ALA A 261 -18.71 4.72 -6.40
N LEU A 262 -17.50 4.85 -5.85
CA LEU A 262 -17.19 4.40 -4.49
C LEU A 262 -17.97 5.20 -3.43
N ASP A 263 -18.22 6.49 -3.67
CA ASP A 263 -18.99 7.33 -2.74
C ASP A 263 -20.45 6.85 -2.58
N GLN A 264 -20.97 6.07 -3.53
CA GLN A 264 -22.32 5.47 -3.47
C GLN A 264 -22.37 4.15 -2.69
N VAL A 265 -21.22 3.54 -2.37
CA VAL A 265 -21.20 2.25 -1.66
C VAL A 265 -21.70 2.43 -0.23
N GLU A 266 -22.83 1.82 0.08
CA GLU A 266 -23.40 1.82 1.43
C GLU A 266 -22.54 1.03 2.41
N GLY A 267 -22.53 1.42 3.68
CA GLY A 267 -21.74 0.78 4.75
C GLY A 267 -20.32 1.33 4.89
N ILE A 268 -19.67 1.78 3.82
CA ILE A 268 -18.39 2.48 3.92
C ILE A 268 -18.64 3.94 4.32
N ARG A 269 -18.09 4.32 5.45
CA ARG A 269 -18.26 5.65 6.05
C ARG A 269 -17.14 6.61 5.67
N ARG A 270 -15.95 6.09 5.34
CA ARG A 270 -14.76 6.88 5.05
C ARG A 270 -13.95 6.29 3.92
N TYR A 271 -13.62 7.12 2.95
CA TYR A 271 -12.58 6.86 1.95
C TYR A 271 -11.43 7.84 2.13
N ARG A 272 -10.20 7.34 1.97
CA ARG A 272 -9.01 8.19 1.89
C ARG A 272 -8.26 7.92 0.61
N ILE A 273 -7.86 9.00 -0.03
CA ILE A 273 -6.99 8.95 -1.21
C ILE A 273 -5.54 8.89 -0.71
N SER A 274 -4.78 7.86 -1.12
CA SER A 274 -3.35 7.83 -0.83
C SER A 274 -2.58 8.73 -1.81
N SER A 275 -1.30 8.52 -2.01
CA SER A 275 -0.43 9.36 -2.83
C SER A 275 -1.01 9.62 -4.23
N LEU A 276 -1.27 10.89 -4.55
CA LEU A 276 -1.81 11.36 -5.82
C LEU A 276 -0.93 12.49 -6.36
N GLU A 277 -0.39 12.29 -7.55
CA GLU A 277 0.52 13.27 -8.19
C GLU A 277 -0.17 14.62 -8.41
N PRO A 278 0.52 15.75 -8.19
CA PRO A 278 -0.07 17.09 -8.28
C PRO A 278 -0.73 17.42 -9.60
N ASP A 279 -0.13 17.00 -10.72
CA ASP A 279 -0.63 17.22 -12.08
C ASP A 279 -1.86 16.35 -12.41
N LEU A 280 -2.08 15.26 -11.68
CA LEU A 280 -3.25 14.39 -11.80
C LEU A 280 -4.36 14.74 -10.78
N LEU A 281 -4.08 15.62 -9.82
CA LEU A 281 -5.05 16.14 -8.88
C LEU A 281 -5.87 17.27 -9.52
N THR A 282 -6.97 16.91 -10.17
CA THR A 282 -7.83 17.87 -10.88
C THR A 282 -8.69 18.71 -9.92
N ASP A 283 -9.06 19.91 -10.33
CA ASP A 283 -9.94 20.79 -9.55
C ASP A 283 -11.35 20.17 -9.39
N GLU A 284 -11.82 19.40 -10.39
CA GLU A 284 -13.07 18.62 -10.30
C GLU A 284 -12.99 17.60 -9.15
N LEU A 285 -11.87 16.89 -9.03
CA LEU A 285 -11.68 15.92 -7.95
C LEU A 285 -11.65 16.59 -6.57
N ILE A 286 -10.96 17.72 -6.45
CA ILE A 286 -10.90 18.49 -5.19
C ILE A 286 -12.30 18.96 -4.80
N ALA A 287 -13.03 19.57 -5.74
CA ALA A 287 -14.39 20.04 -5.50
C ALA A 287 -15.33 18.89 -5.11
N TYR A 288 -15.26 17.76 -5.80
CA TYR A 288 -16.06 16.59 -5.45
C TYR A 288 -15.76 16.09 -4.03
N CYS A 289 -14.48 15.98 -3.65
CA CYS A 289 -14.10 15.54 -2.30
C CYS A 289 -14.61 16.50 -1.21
N ALA A 290 -14.69 17.80 -1.50
CA ALA A 290 -15.21 18.79 -0.55
C ALA A 290 -16.71 18.60 -0.24
N GLU A 291 -17.50 18.11 -1.21
CA GLU A 291 -18.93 17.88 -1.08
C GLU A 291 -19.29 16.43 -0.75
N SER A 292 -18.33 15.50 -0.85
CA SER A 292 -18.55 14.07 -0.68
C SER A 292 -18.96 13.70 0.76
N ARG A 293 -19.90 12.75 0.85
CA ARG A 293 -20.29 12.17 2.14
C ARG A 293 -19.20 11.35 2.81
N ALA A 294 -18.35 10.68 2.04
CA ALA A 294 -17.43 9.68 2.55
C ALA A 294 -15.96 9.92 2.21
N PHE A 295 -15.61 10.72 1.19
CA PHE A 295 -14.22 11.10 0.97
C PHE A 295 -13.77 12.11 2.02
N MET A 296 -12.75 11.71 2.77
CA MET A 296 -12.30 12.49 3.94
C MET A 296 -11.40 13.66 3.52
N PRO A 297 -11.44 14.80 4.24
CA PRO A 297 -10.56 15.95 4.01
C PRO A 297 -9.11 15.63 4.42
N HIS A 298 -8.50 14.75 3.64
CA HIS A 298 -7.14 14.25 3.84
C HIS A 298 -6.51 13.95 2.48
N PHE A 299 -5.42 14.64 2.18
CA PHE A 299 -4.67 14.47 0.95
C PHE A 299 -3.22 14.10 1.26
N HIS A 300 -2.66 13.20 0.46
CA HIS A 300 -1.25 12.86 0.46
C HIS A 300 -0.71 13.15 -0.94
N ILE A 301 0.14 14.18 -1.06
CA ILE A 301 0.57 14.73 -2.34
C ILE A 301 2.10 14.75 -2.39
N PRO A 302 2.74 14.01 -3.32
CA PRO A 302 4.20 13.96 -3.41
C PRO A 302 4.75 15.22 -4.10
N LEU A 303 5.37 16.12 -3.34
CA LEU A 303 6.09 17.28 -3.87
C LEU A 303 7.48 16.90 -4.39
N GLN A 304 8.18 16.07 -3.66
CA GLN A 304 9.57 15.65 -3.82
C GLN A 304 10.58 16.80 -3.58
N SER A 305 10.44 17.98 -4.20
CA SER A 305 11.26 19.18 -4.00
C SER A 305 10.46 20.43 -4.26
N GLY A 306 10.72 21.52 -3.54
CA GLY A 306 10.17 22.85 -3.80
C GLY A 306 11.05 23.69 -4.75
N SER A 307 12.11 23.11 -5.33
CA SER A 307 12.96 23.76 -6.33
C SER A 307 12.65 23.23 -7.72
N ASP A 308 12.25 24.10 -8.63
CA ASP A 308 11.95 23.75 -10.04
C ASP A 308 13.16 23.17 -10.75
N THR A 309 14.37 23.59 -10.38
CA THR A 309 15.61 23.02 -10.90
C THR A 309 15.69 21.53 -10.56
N VAL A 310 15.42 21.17 -9.32
CA VAL A 310 15.44 19.77 -8.88
C VAL A 310 14.29 18.97 -9.46
N LEU A 311 13.07 19.53 -9.52
CA LEU A 311 11.90 18.89 -10.14
C LEU A 311 12.16 18.53 -11.61
N LYS A 312 12.78 19.44 -12.38
CA LYS A 312 13.20 19.15 -13.77
C LYS A 312 14.22 18.03 -13.85
N LEU A 313 15.24 18.02 -12.98
CA LEU A 313 16.23 16.96 -12.90
C LEU A 313 15.60 15.60 -12.51
N MET A 314 14.54 15.62 -11.72
CA MET A 314 13.75 14.44 -11.35
C MET A 314 12.81 13.97 -12.46
N HIS A 315 12.63 14.72 -13.56
CA HIS A 315 11.60 14.51 -14.59
C HIS A 315 10.18 14.51 -13.99
N ARG A 316 9.88 15.50 -13.11
CA ARG A 316 8.51 15.70 -12.60
C ARG A 316 7.66 16.43 -13.65
N HIS A 317 6.36 16.12 -13.67
CA HIS A 317 5.39 16.67 -14.64
C HIS A 317 4.69 17.93 -14.12
N TYR A 318 5.19 18.50 -13.05
CA TYR A 318 4.71 19.72 -12.41
C TYR A 318 5.90 20.57 -11.90
N ASP A 319 5.62 21.82 -11.62
CA ASP A 319 6.50 22.77 -10.94
C ASP A 319 5.99 23.13 -9.54
N ALA A 320 6.76 23.90 -8.81
CA ALA A 320 6.40 24.36 -7.47
C ALA A 320 5.12 25.19 -7.46
N GLN A 321 4.89 26.01 -8.51
CA GLN A 321 3.70 26.86 -8.60
C GLN A 321 2.42 26.00 -8.73
N LEU A 322 2.39 25.03 -9.64
CA LEU A 322 1.24 24.12 -9.79
C LEU A 322 0.94 23.41 -8.47
N PHE A 323 1.99 22.94 -7.76
CA PHE A 323 1.81 22.34 -6.45
C PHE A 323 1.16 23.31 -5.45
N ALA A 324 1.66 24.55 -5.36
CA ALA A 324 1.10 25.56 -4.46
C ALA A 324 -0.37 25.86 -4.79
N ASP A 325 -0.69 25.98 -6.08
CA ASP A 325 -2.06 26.24 -6.54
C ASP A 325 -3.03 25.12 -6.09
N LYS A 326 -2.59 23.85 -6.15
CA LYS A 326 -3.39 22.72 -5.66
C LYS A 326 -3.60 22.78 -4.15
N ILE A 327 -2.56 23.12 -3.38
CA ILE A 327 -2.68 23.27 -1.92
C ILE A 327 -3.66 24.42 -1.59
N HIS A 328 -3.53 25.57 -2.24
CA HIS A 328 -4.44 26.68 -2.06
C HIS A 328 -5.89 26.31 -2.39
N ARG A 329 -6.10 25.62 -3.53
CA ARG A 329 -7.44 25.15 -3.91
C ARG A 329 -8.06 24.18 -2.92
N ILE A 330 -7.28 23.25 -2.38
CA ILE A 330 -7.75 22.33 -1.32
C ILE A 330 -8.16 23.15 -0.08
N LYS A 331 -7.30 24.09 0.36
CA LYS A 331 -7.55 24.88 1.57
C LYS A 331 -8.70 25.88 1.41
N GLU A 332 -8.93 26.38 0.21
CA GLU A 332 -10.10 27.22 -0.10
C GLU A 332 -11.42 26.46 0.11
N LEU A 333 -11.50 25.22 -0.39
CA LEU A 333 -12.72 24.40 -0.33
C LEU A 333 -12.84 23.59 0.96
N MET A 334 -11.71 23.20 1.54
CA MET A 334 -11.61 22.37 2.75
C MET A 334 -10.54 22.95 3.69
N PRO A 335 -10.82 24.03 4.45
CA PRO A 335 -9.83 24.66 5.33
C PRO A 335 -9.26 23.74 6.41
N ASP A 336 -10.03 22.74 6.81
CA ASP A 336 -9.69 21.72 7.80
C ASP A 336 -8.97 20.50 7.21
N ALA A 337 -8.71 20.46 5.91
CA ALA A 337 -8.04 19.33 5.27
C ALA A 337 -6.62 19.12 5.83
N PHE A 338 -6.33 17.86 6.18
CA PHE A 338 -4.97 17.42 6.45
C PHE A 338 -4.22 17.20 5.13
N ILE A 339 -3.07 17.84 4.96
CA ILE A 339 -2.24 17.68 3.78
C ILE A 339 -0.88 17.13 4.19
N GLY A 340 -0.62 15.87 3.85
CA GLY A 340 0.67 15.21 3.96
C GLY A 340 1.46 15.36 2.66
N VAL A 341 2.76 15.66 2.77
CA VAL A 341 3.62 15.95 1.62
C VAL A 341 4.87 15.08 1.67
N ASP A 342 5.14 14.32 0.59
CA ASP A 342 6.41 13.60 0.45
C ASP A 342 7.49 14.56 -0.04
N VAL A 343 8.64 14.57 0.65
CA VAL A 343 9.81 15.39 0.30
C VAL A 343 11.06 14.55 0.32
N MET A 344 11.84 14.61 -0.75
CA MET A 344 13.11 13.92 -0.86
C MET A 344 14.25 14.89 -0.70
N VAL A 345 15.24 14.57 0.14
CA VAL A 345 16.42 15.41 0.37
C VAL A 345 17.69 14.75 -0.13
N GLY A 346 18.59 15.55 -0.64
CA GLY A 346 19.89 15.10 -1.08
C GLY A 346 19.86 14.36 -2.39
N CYS A 347 18.92 14.67 -3.26
CA CYS A 347 18.92 14.20 -4.64
C CYS A 347 20.16 14.71 -5.38
N ARG A 348 20.58 13.97 -6.40
CA ARG A 348 21.63 14.48 -7.29
C ARG A 348 21.16 15.77 -7.95
N GLY A 349 22.01 16.77 -7.97
CA GLY A 349 21.70 18.10 -8.48
C GLY A 349 21.06 19.06 -7.46
N GLU A 350 20.71 18.61 -6.25
CA GLU A 350 20.18 19.46 -5.18
C GLU A 350 21.31 20.26 -4.51
N THR A 351 21.59 21.47 -5.01
CA THR A 351 22.55 22.40 -4.39
C THR A 351 22.03 22.91 -3.03
N PRO A 352 22.88 23.58 -2.21
CA PRO A 352 22.40 24.23 -0.99
C PRO A 352 21.28 25.25 -1.26
N GLU A 353 21.36 25.99 -2.35
CA GLU A 353 20.38 26.99 -2.76
C GLU A 353 19.03 26.32 -3.09
N CYS A 354 19.03 25.22 -3.85
CA CYS A 354 17.84 24.43 -4.17
C CYS A 354 17.16 23.87 -2.90
N PHE A 355 17.97 23.45 -1.92
CA PHE A 355 17.41 23.01 -0.63
C PHE A 355 16.77 24.16 0.15
N GLU A 356 17.39 25.37 0.17
CA GLU A 356 16.80 26.53 0.83
C GLU A 356 15.51 27.02 0.13
N GLU A 357 15.44 26.92 -1.22
CA GLU A 357 14.20 27.12 -1.97
C GLU A 357 13.11 26.19 -1.48
N THR A 358 13.41 24.87 -1.41
CA THR A 358 12.48 23.85 -0.92
C THR A 358 12.04 24.09 0.51
N TYR A 359 12.97 24.46 1.39
CA TYR A 359 12.66 24.73 2.80
C TYR A 359 11.70 25.91 2.95
N ARG A 360 11.99 27.06 2.32
CA ARG A 360 11.14 28.28 2.37
C ARG A 360 9.79 28.01 1.75
N PHE A 361 9.75 27.36 0.59
CA PHE A 361 8.50 26.97 -0.07
C PHE A 361 7.58 26.17 0.86
N LEU A 362 8.12 25.16 1.55
CA LEU A 362 7.37 24.35 2.49
C LEU A 362 7.02 25.06 3.80
N GLU A 363 7.87 26.00 4.23
CA GLU A 363 7.60 26.80 5.43
C GLU A 363 6.39 27.73 5.22
N ASP A 364 6.26 28.33 4.03
CA ASP A 364 5.20 29.28 3.69
C ASP A 364 3.85 28.59 3.37
N LEU A 365 3.87 27.34 2.87
CA LEU A 365 2.66 26.64 2.45
C LEU A 365 1.85 26.09 3.64
N ASP A 366 0.51 26.17 3.59
CA ASP A 366 -0.39 25.56 4.61
C ASP A 366 -0.54 24.04 4.40
N VAL A 367 0.57 23.31 4.57
CA VAL A 367 0.61 21.86 4.63
C VAL A 367 0.75 21.39 6.07
N THR A 368 0.30 20.19 6.38
CA THR A 368 0.20 19.70 7.76
C THR A 368 1.40 18.87 8.19
N GLN A 369 1.87 17.97 7.35
CA GLN A 369 2.93 17.03 7.69
C GLN A 369 3.85 16.80 6.50
N LEU A 370 5.16 16.69 6.76
CA LEU A 370 6.15 16.33 5.76
C LEU A 370 6.65 14.91 6.02
N HIS A 371 6.59 14.08 5.00
CA HIS A 371 7.24 12.77 4.98
C HIS A 371 8.59 12.93 4.30
N VAL A 372 9.66 13.01 5.09
CA VAL A 372 11.00 13.33 4.62
C VAL A 372 11.79 12.07 4.34
N PHE A 373 12.27 11.91 3.11
CA PHE A 373 13.04 10.77 2.65
C PHE A 373 14.45 11.21 2.22
N PRO A 374 15.53 10.69 2.81
CA PRO A 374 16.86 10.88 2.24
C PRO A 374 16.98 10.09 0.93
N TYR A 375 17.45 10.74 -0.12
CA TYR A 375 17.68 10.09 -1.41
C TYR A 375 18.68 8.93 -1.28
N SER A 376 18.29 7.79 -1.84
CA SER A 376 19.11 6.58 -1.94
C SER A 376 19.43 6.32 -3.41
N GLU A 377 20.68 6.24 -3.75
CA GLU A 377 21.11 5.87 -5.11
C GLU A 377 20.66 4.45 -5.45
N ARG A 378 20.19 4.29 -6.69
CA ARG A 378 19.73 2.99 -7.17
C ARG A 378 20.40 2.64 -8.49
N PRO A 379 21.00 1.44 -8.61
CA PRO A 379 21.56 0.98 -9.88
C PRO A 379 20.51 1.02 -10.99
N GLY A 380 20.93 1.40 -12.19
CA GLY A 380 20.07 1.46 -13.38
C GLY A 380 19.17 2.69 -13.47
N THR A 381 19.18 3.59 -12.48
CA THR A 381 18.43 4.85 -12.53
C THR A 381 19.22 5.95 -13.23
N SER A 382 18.54 6.77 -14.05
CA SER A 382 19.17 7.86 -14.80
C SER A 382 19.67 9.00 -13.89
N ALA A 383 19.18 9.11 -12.66
CA ALA A 383 19.68 10.07 -11.68
C ALA A 383 21.19 9.94 -11.43
N LEU A 384 21.77 8.75 -11.60
CA LEU A 384 23.21 8.52 -11.39
C LEU A 384 24.09 9.29 -12.37
N SER A 385 23.56 9.74 -13.51
CA SER A 385 24.27 10.58 -14.48
C SER A 385 24.35 12.05 -14.09
N ILE A 386 23.56 12.49 -13.10
CA ILE A 386 23.56 13.89 -12.63
C ILE A 386 24.81 14.12 -11.77
N PRO A 387 25.65 15.11 -12.12
CA PRO A 387 27.00 15.19 -11.57
C PRO A 387 27.08 15.62 -10.09
N TYR A 388 26.17 16.50 -9.63
CA TYR A 388 26.23 17.01 -8.25
C TYR A 388 25.69 15.99 -7.26
N VAL A 389 26.55 15.58 -6.32
CA VAL A 389 26.22 14.57 -5.28
C VAL A 389 26.21 15.22 -3.91
N VAL A 390 25.12 15.08 -3.19
CA VAL A 390 24.96 15.58 -1.81
C VAL A 390 25.60 14.60 -0.83
N SER A 391 26.43 15.12 0.07
CA SER A 391 27.10 14.29 1.09
C SER A 391 26.09 13.63 2.06
N GLY A 392 26.47 12.48 2.63
CA GLY A 392 25.65 11.83 3.66
C GLY A 392 25.42 12.70 4.90
N LYS A 393 26.40 13.58 5.24
CA LYS A 393 26.30 14.56 6.33
C LYS A 393 25.21 15.60 6.02
N ASP A 394 25.23 16.15 4.80
CA ASP A 394 24.25 17.17 4.40
C ASP A 394 22.85 16.58 4.27
N LYS A 395 22.71 15.36 3.72
CA LYS A 395 21.43 14.64 3.70
C LYS A 395 20.82 14.53 5.12
N LYS A 396 21.64 14.15 6.11
CA LYS A 396 21.18 14.07 7.51
C LYS A 396 20.77 15.43 8.06
N LEU A 397 21.54 16.47 7.79
CA LEU A 397 21.24 17.85 8.24
C LEU A 397 19.94 18.36 7.61
N ARG A 398 19.80 18.20 6.29
CA ARG A 398 18.58 18.61 5.55
C ARG A 398 17.36 17.85 6.04
N SER A 399 17.46 16.52 6.21
CA SER A 399 16.38 15.71 6.78
C SER A 399 15.96 16.20 8.15
N LYS A 400 16.91 16.48 9.04
CA LYS A 400 16.63 16.99 10.39
C LYS A 400 15.84 18.30 10.34
N ARG A 401 16.29 19.28 9.53
CA ARG A 401 15.61 20.59 9.39
C ARG A 401 14.15 20.45 8.92
N LEU A 402 13.90 19.59 7.91
CA LEU A 402 12.54 19.37 7.41
C LEU A 402 11.67 18.58 8.38
N LEU A 403 12.23 17.64 9.14
CA LEU A 403 11.48 16.94 10.20
C LEU A 403 11.08 17.89 11.32
N GLU A 404 11.97 18.78 11.75
CA GLU A 404 11.65 19.85 12.72
C GLU A 404 10.57 20.81 12.19
N LEU A 405 10.57 21.11 10.90
CA LEU A 405 9.50 21.89 10.26
C LEU A 405 8.18 21.10 10.26
N SER A 406 8.22 19.82 9.92
CA SER A 406 7.06 18.93 9.94
C SER A 406 6.41 18.86 11.34
N ASP A 407 7.23 18.71 12.38
CA ASP A 407 6.74 18.65 13.76
C ASP A 407 6.04 19.95 14.15
N ARG A 408 6.62 21.12 13.82
CA ARG A 408 5.98 22.42 14.10
C ARG A 408 4.64 22.58 13.36
N LYS A 409 4.59 22.19 12.07
CA LYS A 409 3.36 22.29 11.27
C LYS A 409 2.28 21.34 11.81
N THR A 410 2.64 20.12 12.14
CA THR A 410 1.70 19.11 12.70
C THR A 410 1.16 19.57 14.06
N GLU A 411 2.03 20.06 14.94
CA GLU A 411 1.62 20.62 16.24
C GLU A 411 0.69 21.82 16.06
N THR A 412 1.01 22.75 15.16
CA THR A 412 0.18 23.91 14.84
C THR A 412 -1.20 23.49 14.33
N PHE A 413 -1.26 22.50 13.44
CA PHE A 413 -2.52 21.98 12.93
C PHE A 413 -3.35 21.34 14.05
N PHE A 414 -2.78 20.45 14.87
CA PHE A 414 -3.50 19.78 15.94
C PHE A 414 -4.05 20.76 16.99
N ARG A 415 -3.28 21.79 17.36
CA ARG A 415 -3.70 22.80 18.34
C ARG A 415 -4.94 23.58 17.93
N ARG A 416 -5.24 23.71 16.63
CA ARG A 416 -6.47 24.38 16.13
C ARG A 416 -7.75 23.67 16.58
N TYR A 417 -7.67 22.38 16.95
CA TYR A 417 -8.83 21.54 17.24
C TYR A 417 -9.00 21.20 18.72
N ILE A 418 -8.10 21.63 19.59
CA ILE A 418 -8.23 21.42 21.06
C ILE A 418 -9.54 22.03 21.56
N GLY A 419 -10.30 21.26 22.35
CA GLY A 419 -11.61 21.61 22.88
C GLY A 419 -12.79 21.36 21.95
N GLN A 420 -12.54 21.05 20.66
CA GLN A 420 -13.60 20.77 19.69
C GLN A 420 -14.08 19.30 19.81
N GLU A 421 -15.29 19.07 19.35
CA GLU A 421 -15.84 17.71 19.20
C GLU A 421 -15.48 17.14 17.83
N ALA A 422 -15.19 15.84 17.79
CA ALA A 422 -14.87 15.13 16.56
C ALA A 422 -15.38 13.69 16.57
N GLU A 423 -15.64 13.15 15.39
CA GLU A 423 -15.89 11.73 15.20
C GLU A 423 -14.57 11.00 14.92
N VAL A 424 -14.25 10.00 15.70
CA VAL A 424 -13.03 9.21 15.64
C VAL A 424 -13.34 7.76 15.28
N LEU A 425 -12.62 7.21 14.34
CA LEU A 425 -12.57 5.77 14.11
C LEU A 425 -11.43 5.20 14.95
N PHE A 426 -11.77 4.42 15.99
CA PHE A 426 -10.79 3.80 16.85
C PHE A 426 -10.20 2.53 16.25
N GLU A 427 -8.91 2.31 16.50
CA GLU A 427 -8.15 1.14 16.05
C GLU A 427 -7.95 0.19 17.24
N LYS A 428 -7.89 -1.12 16.95
CA LYS A 428 -7.66 -2.16 17.95
C LYS A 428 -6.41 -1.88 18.78
N ALA A 429 -6.57 -1.92 20.09
CA ALA A 429 -5.48 -1.77 21.04
C ALA A 429 -5.14 -3.09 21.73
N PRO A 430 -3.85 -3.37 22.04
CA PRO A 430 -3.49 -4.43 22.96
C PRO A 430 -4.07 -4.16 24.34
N ARG A 431 -4.50 -5.21 25.04
CA ARG A 431 -5.09 -5.10 26.40
C ARG A 431 -4.16 -4.31 27.33
N GLY A 432 -4.73 -3.34 28.07
CA GLY A 432 -4.00 -2.49 29.01
C GLY A 432 -3.11 -1.43 28.35
N ARG A 433 -3.30 -1.14 27.06
CA ARG A 433 -2.64 -0.06 26.35
C ARG A 433 -3.63 1.02 25.94
N ALA A 434 -3.15 2.25 25.77
CA ALA A 434 -3.93 3.33 25.19
C ALA A 434 -4.46 2.94 23.80
N MET A 435 -5.69 3.37 23.50
CA MET A 435 -6.34 3.13 22.23
C MET A 435 -6.13 4.35 21.34
N HIS A 436 -5.82 4.12 20.08
CA HIS A 436 -5.61 5.19 19.10
C HIS A 436 -6.72 5.17 18.05
N GLY A 437 -6.89 6.31 17.39
CA GLY A 437 -7.83 6.45 16.29
C GLY A 437 -7.53 7.68 15.47
N PHE A 438 -8.36 7.91 14.44
CA PHE A 438 -8.22 9.07 13.58
C PHE A 438 -9.56 9.79 13.38
N THR A 439 -9.50 11.11 13.42
CA THR A 439 -10.62 11.96 13.02
C THR A 439 -10.86 11.93 11.50
N ARG A 440 -11.93 12.58 11.04
CA ARG A 440 -12.20 12.74 9.60
C ARG A 440 -11.02 13.40 8.87
N ASN A 441 -10.46 14.47 9.44
CA ASN A 441 -9.31 15.20 8.92
C ASN A 441 -7.96 14.67 9.43
N TYR A 442 -7.88 13.39 9.71
CA TYR A 442 -6.66 12.62 9.98
C TYR A 442 -5.86 13.04 11.23
N ILE A 443 -6.45 13.77 12.17
CA ILE A 443 -5.81 14.00 13.47
C ILE A 443 -5.75 12.66 14.20
N ARG A 444 -4.55 12.27 14.60
CA ARG A 444 -4.36 11.10 15.45
C ARG A 444 -4.79 11.44 16.87
N VAL A 445 -5.54 10.53 17.48
CA VAL A 445 -6.00 10.68 18.87
C VAL A 445 -5.56 9.51 19.73
N GLU A 446 -5.51 9.76 21.04
CA GLU A 446 -5.19 8.77 22.06
C GLU A 446 -6.26 8.78 23.16
N LEU A 447 -6.94 7.65 23.33
CA LEU A 447 -7.78 7.37 24.48
C LEU A 447 -6.94 6.66 25.55
N PRO A 448 -6.85 7.19 26.79
CA PRO A 448 -6.03 6.59 27.84
C PRO A 448 -6.39 5.13 28.11
N ALA A 449 -5.38 4.33 28.49
CA ALA A 449 -5.55 2.89 28.74
C ALA A 449 -6.65 2.53 29.76
N ALA A 450 -6.91 3.42 30.72
CA ALA A 450 -7.96 3.24 31.72
C ALA A 450 -9.39 3.32 31.12
N LEU A 451 -9.55 3.97 29.98
CA LEU A 451 -10.82 4.15 29.26
C LEU A 451 -10.90 3.29 27.98
N ALA A 452 -9.81 2.60 27.63
CA ALA A 452 -9.76 1.76 26.44
C ALA A 452 -10.66 0.54 26.61
N ASP A 453 -11.65 0.41 25.72
CA ASP A 453 -12.61 -0.69 25.70
C ASP A 453 -12.54 -1.40 24.33
N PRO A 454 -12.39 -2.74 24.29
CA PRO A 454 -12.42 -3.50 23.04
C PRO A 454 -13.68 -3.30 22.18
N SER A 455 -14.79 -2.91 22.77
CA SER A 455 -16.04 -2.62 22.05
C SER A 455 -15.94 -1.38 21.15
N LEU A 456 -14.93 -0.53 21.35
CA LEU A 456 -14.65 0.65 20.54
C LEU A 456 -13.82 0.32 19.28
N ASP A 457 -13.29 -0.90 19.17
CA ASP A 457 -12.50 -1.30 18.00
C ASP A 457 -13.36 -1.26 16.73
N ASN A 458 -12.86 -0.57 15.72
CA ASN A 458 -13.56 -0.31 14.45
C ASN A 458 -14.90 0.44 14.62
N GLU A 459 -15.09 1.19 15.73
CA GLU A 459 -16.28 2.01 15.96
C GLU A 459 -16.00 3.50 15.70
N LEU A 460 -17.00 4.18 15.14
CA LEU A 460 -17.04 5.62 14.96
C LEU A 460 -17.67 6.25 16.21
N VAL A 461 -16.84 6.93 16.99
CA VAL A 461 -17.23 7.45 18.31
C VAL A 461 -17.04 8.96 18.37
N ARG A 462 -17.99 9.68 18.96
CA ARG A 462 -17.85 11.11 19.25
C ARG A 462 -16.95 11.32 20.46
N VAL A 463 -16.01 12.23 20.32
CA VAL A 463 -15.04 12.56 21.38
C VAL A 463 -14.86 14.07 21.46
N ARG A 464 -14.40 14.56 22.61
CA ARG A 464 -13.84 15.90 22.76
C ARG A 464 -12.33 15.81 22.68
N LEU A 465 -11.74 16.62 21.78
CA LEU A 465 -10.30 16.69 21.56
C LEU A 465 -9.65 17.51 22.70
N GLY A 466 -8.74 16.90 23.42
CA GLY A 466 -8.01 17.50 24.52
C GLY A 466 -6.59 17.92 24.13
N GLU A 467 -5.72 18.02 25.13
CA GLU A 467 -4.33 18.43 24.96
C GLU A 467 -3.50 17.42 24.18
N LEU A 468 -2.38 17.91 23.64
CA LEU A 468 -1.38 17.07 22.99
C LEU A 468 -0.83 16.01 23.96
N THR A 469 -0.53 14.83 23.43
CA THR A 469 0.29 13.83 24.14
C THR A 469 1.70 14.37 24.41
N ALA A 470 2.42 13.78 25.36
CA ALA A 470 3.77 14.23 25.73
C ALA A 470 4.76 14.21 24.56
N ASP A 471 4.61 13.25 23.64
CA ASP A 471 5.39 13.13 22.42
C ASP A 471 4.87 14.01 21.26
N LYS A 472 3.79 14.75 21.49
CA LYS A 472 3.11 15.64 20.51
C LYS A 472 2.61 14.94 19.24
N GLN A 473 2.47 13.61 19.28
CA GLN A 473 2.06 12.82 18.11
C GLN A 473 0.55 12.56 18.02
N ALA A 474 -0.21 12.92 19.05
CA ALA A 474 -1.66 12.75 19.11
C ALA A 474 -2.32 13.79 20.03
N LEU A 475 -3.62 13.96 19.91
CA LEU A 475 -4.45 14.61 20.92
C LEU A 475 -5.05 13.57 21.86
N LYS A 476 -5.02 13.83 23.17
CA LYS A 476 -5.82 13.05 24.13
C LYS A 476 -7.29 13.29 23.87
N VAL A 477 -8.14 12.31 24.18
CA VAL A 477 -9.57 12.46 23.97
C VAL A 477 -10.39 11.98 25.18
N GLU A 478 -11.57 12.58 25.30
CA GLU A 478 -12.63 12.17 26.22
C GLU A 478 -13.85 11.72 25.41
N LEU A 479 -14.47 10.61 25.81
CA LEU A 479 -15.70 10.10 25.20
C LEU A 479 -16.89 11.01 25.60
N ILE A 480 -17.81 11.31 24.65
CA ILE A 480 -19.00 12.15 24.88
C ILE A 480 -20.26 11.45 24.38
#